data_3e685971458f878c6cc1c414265d2b44
#
_entry.id   3e685971458f878c6cc1c414265d2b44
#
_cell.length_a   1.000
_cell.length_b   1.000
_cell.length_c   1.000
_cell.angle_alpha   90.00
_cell.angle_beta   90.00
_cell.angle_gamma   90.00
#
_symmetry.space_group_name_H-M   'P 1'
#
loop_
_entity.id
_entity.type
_entity.pdbx_description
1 polymer ?
#
loop_
_entity_poly.entity_id
_entity_poly.type
_entity_poly.pdbx_seq_one_letter_code
_entity_poly.pdbx_strand_id
1 'polypeptide(L)'
;MTTIHDHLGRQLVIQPGPQRIISLCPAITETLLELGSKSVVGRTKYCIFPQEIVEDIAVVGGTKTIDEAAIHALNPTLIIAEKEENTKEIVETLAAHYPVFVCQVETVDDAYRLIETLGTLASVQQAAVALIDKIQKTFAQLPALSGNAAYIMWRKPYMAVGKTTYITSLLEMLGFTNPITKLDGRYPAVTIEDLQQAKLDYVLLSSEPFPFSEKHRAEFEPYLANAKIIFVDGEMFWYGARMLKAAHYFNTIQQAFN
;
A
#
# COMPACT_ATOMS: atom_id res chain seq x y z
N MET A 1 -25.68 -10.69 -14.07
CA MET A 1 -25.03 -10.65 -12.74
C MET A 1 -23.83 -11.57 -12.77
N THR A 2 -22.68 -11.12 -12.31
CA THR A 2 -21.45 -11.93 -12.24
C THR A 2 -21.10 -12.13 -10.77
N THR A 3 -20.86 -13.37 -10.38
CA THR A 3 -20.39 -13.70 -9.04
C THR A 3 -18.88 -13.70 -9.03
N ILE A 4 -18.30 -12.98 -8.09
CA ILE A 4 -16.85 -12.91 -7.86
C ILE A 4 -16.54 -13.16 -6.38
N HIS A 5 -15.29 -13.46 -6.09
CA HIS A 5 -14.77 -13.55 -4.72
C HIS A 5 -13.73 -12.44 -4.49
N ASP A 6 -13.82 -11.79 -3.35
CA ASP A 6 -12.78 -10.83 -2.95
C ASP A 6 -11.54 -11.55 -2.39
N HIS A 7 -10.52 -10.78 -2.02
CA HIS A 7 -9.28 -11.37 -1.51
C HIS A 7 -9.42 -12.00 -0.11
N LEU A 8 -10.54 -11.80 0.57
CA LEU A 8 -10.88 -12.49 1.83
C LEU A 8 -11.75 -13.73 1.62
N GLY A 9 -12.06 -14.11 0.35
CA GLY A 9 -12.90 -15.23 -0.01
C GLY A 9 -14.41 -14.95 0.14
N ARG A 10 -14.83 -13.69 0.35
CA ARG A 10 -16.24 -13.33 0.44
C ARG A 10 -16.85 -13.25 -0.96
N GLN A 11 -18.03 -13.83 -1.11
CA GLN A 11 -18.75 -13.82 -2.37
C GLN A 11 -19.50 -12.50 -2.58
N LEU A 12 -19.35 -11.91 -3.76
CA LEU A 12 -20.05 -10.70 -4.19
C LEU A 12 -20.76 -10.94 -5.52
N VAL A 13 -21.90 -10.27 -5.68
CA VAL A 13 -22.63 -10.23 -6.95
C VAL A 13 -22.51 -8.82 -7.53
N ILE A 14 -21.90 -8.71 -8.71
CA ILE A 14 -21.71 -7.45 -9.42
C ILE A 14 -22.70 -7.39 -10.59
N GLN A 15 -23.33 -6.22 -10.75
CA GLN A 15 -24.21 -5.97 -11.89
C GLN A 15 -23.38 -5.83 -13.19
N PRO A 16 -23.88 -6.33 -14.34
CA PRO A 16 -23.22 -6.10 -15.60
C PRO A 16 -23.33 -4.62 -16.02
N GLY A 17 -22.35 -4.13 -16.75
CA GLY A 17 -22.33 -2.76 -17.27
C GLY A 17 -21.27 -1.87 -16.62
N PRO A 18 -21.26 -0.57 -16.98
CA PRO A 18 -20.28 0.37 -16.44
C PRO A 18 -20.43 0.49 -14.94
N GLN A 19 -19.33 0.34 -14.22
CA GLN A 19 -19.32 0.48 -12.78
C GLN A 19 -19.23 1.95 -12.35
N ARG A 20 -19.79 2.23 -11.18
CA ARG A 20 -19.58 3.47 -10.40
C ARG A 20 -18.83 3.07 -9.14
N ILE A 21 -17.52 3.26 -9.17
CA ILE A 21 -16.62 2.74 -8.13
C ILE A 21 -16.32 3.83 -7.11
N ILE A 22 -16.50 3.52 -5.83
CA ILE A 22 -15.89 4.28 -4.73
C ILE A 22 -14.66 3.51 -4.26
N SER A 23 -13.51 4.16 -4.26
CA SER A 23 -12.24 3.59 -3.78
C SER A 23 -11.87 4.19 -2.42
N LEU A 24 -11.72 3.33 -1.40
CA LEU A 24 -11.43 3.74 -0.02
C LEU A 24 -9.95 3.62 0.36
N CYS A 25 -9.05 3.38 -0.61
CA CYS A 25 -7.61 3.24 -0.38
C CYS A 25 -6.81 4.04 -1.40
N PRO A 26 -5.77 4.80 -0.98
CA PRO A 26 -4.95 5.63 -1.86
C PRO A 26 -4.28 4.85 -3.00
N ALA A 27 -3.59 3.75 -2.71
CA ALA A 27 -2.89 2.94 -3.70
C ALA A 27 -3.84 2.33 -4.75
N ILE A 28 -5.06 1.96 -4.34
CA ILE A 28 -6.09 1.44 -5.24
C ILE A 28 -6.64 2.55 -6.13
N THR A 29 -6.93 3.73 -5.56
CA THR A 29 -7.41 4.89 -6.33
C THR A 29 -6.38 5.30 -7.39
N GLU A 30 -5.11 5.47 -7.01
CA GLU A 30 -4.04 5.78 -7.95
C GLU A 30 -3.98 4.74 -9.08
N THR A 31 -4.02 3.45 -8.73
CA THR A 31 -3.94 2.37 -9.73
C THR A 31 -5.10 2.42 -10.70
N LEU A 32 -6.35 2.56 -10.24
CA LEU A 32 -7.51 2.66 -11.12
C LEU A 32 -7.42 3.85 -12.09
N LEU A 33 -6.97 4.99 -11.61
CA LEU A 33 -6.82 6.20 -12.43
C LEU A 33 -5.67 6.09 -13.43
N GLU A 34 -4.53 5.53 -13.04
CA GLU A 34 -3.39 5.27 -13.93
C GLU A 34 -3.72 4.21 -15.00
N LEU A 35 -4.65 3.27 -14.72
CA LEU A 35 -5.21 2.36 -15.73
C LEU A 35 -6.17 3.06 -16.70
N GLY A 36 -6.45 4.35 -16.52
CA GLY A 36 -7.37 5.12 -17.35
C GLY A 36 -8.85 4.85 -17.06
N SER A 37 -9.18 4.28 -15.91
CA SER A 37 -10.56 4.02 -15.53
C SER A 37 -11.35 5.32 -15.37
N LYS A 38 -12.54 5.37 -16.00
CA LYS A 38 -13.54 6.43 -15.82
C LYS A 38 -14.62 6.08 -14.81
N SER A 39 -14.48 4.91 -14.17
CA SER A 39 -15.51 4.36 -13.25
C SER A 39 -15.39 4.93 -11.84
N VAL A 40 -14.29 5.56 -11.45
CA VAL A 40 -14.08 6.08 -10.08
C VAL A 40 -14.89 7.35 -9.89
N VAL A 41 -15.91 7.30 -9.02
CA VAL A 41 -16.82 8.42 -8.72
C VAL A 41 -16.64 8.98 -7.31
N GLY A 42 -15.92 8.25 -6.43
CA GLY A 42 -15.65 8.70 -5.07
C GLY A 42 -14.33 8.13 -4.54
N ARG A 43 -13.69 8.89 -3.64
CA ARG A 43 -12.39 8.59 -3.04
C ARG A 43 -12.29 9.09 -1.60
N THR A 44 -11.30 8.62 -0.86
CA THR A 44 -10.99 9.25 0.42
C THR A 44 -10.16 10.53 0.25
N LYS A 45 -10.13 11.39 1.27
CA LYS A 45 -9.30 12.61 1.26
C LYS A 45 -7.79 12.33 1.18
N TYR A 46 -7.36 11.09 1.48
CA TYR A 46 -5.96 10.66 1.40
C TYR A 46 -5.56 10.16 0.00
N CYS A 47 -6.52 9.96 -0.89
CA CYS A 47 -6.27 9.63 -2.29
C CYS A 47 -5.90 10.92 -3.04
N ILE A 48 -4.61 11.21 -3.13
CA ILE A 48 -4.07 12.48 -3.67
C ILE A 48 -3.37 12.30 -5.02
N PHE A 49 -3.35 11.09 -5.56
CA PHE A 49 -2.69 10.77 -6.85
C PHE A 49 -3.61 10.04 -7.82
N PRO A 50 -3.41 10.19 -9.15
CA PRO A 50 -2.60 11.23 -9.81
C PRO A 50 -3.22 12.62 -9.59
N GLN A 51 -2.41 13.62 -9.25
CA GLN A 51 -2.91 14.92 -8.77
C GLN A 51 -3.83 15.61 -9.80
N GLU A 52 -3.49 15.57 -11.10
CA GLU A 52 -4.24 16.25 -12.14
C GLU A 52 -5.64 15.66 -12.38
N ILE A 53 -5.89 14.41 -11.95
CA ILE A 53 -7.17 13.70 -12.21
C ILE A 53 -7.99 13.56 -10.94
N VAL A 54 -7.31 13.32 -9.82
CA VAL A 54 -7.97 12.95 -8.56
C VAL A 54 -8.78 14.09 -7.95
N GLU A 55 -8.41 15.34 -8.23
CA GLU A 55 -9.07 16.53 -7.67
C GLU A 55 -10.54 16.66 -8.09
N ASP A 56 -10.88 16.16 -9.28
CA ASP A 56 -12.26 16.19 -9.82
C ASP A 56 -13.15 15.09 -9.22
N ILE A 57 -12.60 14.18 -8.41
CA ILE A 57 -13.34 13.05 -7.84
C ILE A 57 -13.84 13.39 -6.44
N ALA A 58 -15.13 13.15 -6.19
CA ALA A 58 -15.78 13.46 -4.93
C ALA A 58 -15.11 12.78 -3.74
N VAL A 59 -14.94 13.53 -2.64
CA VAL A 59 -14.38 13.01 -1.38
C VAL A 59 -15.50 12.45 -0.53
N VAL A 60 -15.33 11.20 -0.07
CA VAL A 60 -16.30 10.47 0.78
C VAL A 60 -15.78 10.18 2.20
N GLY A 61 -14.92 11.05 2.72
CA GLY A 61 -14.33 10.94 4.05
C GLY A 61 -12.88 10.50 4.04
N GLY A 62 -12.45 9.79 5.07
CA GLY A 62 -11.10 9.21 5.22
C GLY A 62 -11.10 7.69 5.16
N THR A 63 -9.94 7.07 5.38
CA THR A 63 -9.82 5.59 5.38
C THR A 63 -10.42 4.94 6.64
N LYS A 64 -10.40 5.65 7.77
CA LYS A 64 -10.95 5.19 9.06
C LYS A 64 -12.25 5.89 9.48
N THR A 65 -12.72 6.86 8.68
CA THR A 65 -13.94 7.62 8.97
C THR A 65 -14.58 8.04 7.65
N ILE A 66 -15.70 7.42 7.29
CA ILE A 66 -16.41 7.66 6.04
C ILE A 66 -17.56 8.67 6.21
N ASP A 67 -17.96 9.28 5.10
CA ASP A 67 -19.19 10.07 4.98
C ASP A 67 -20.24 9.23 4.21
N GLU A 68 -21.11 8.55 4.96
CA GLU A 68 -22.13 7.67 4.38
C GLU A 68 -23.11 8.45 3.50
N ALA A 69 -23.46 9.68 3.87
CA ALA A 69 -24.38 10.50 3.08
C ALA A 69 -23.76 10.86 1.71
N ALA A 70 -22.48 11.21 1.67
CA ALA A 70 -21.75 11.43 0.42
C ALA A 70 -21.67 10.15 -0.42
N ILE A 71 -21.42 8.99 0.21
CA ILE A 71 -21.41 7.68 -0.49
C ILE A 71 -22.77 7.39 -1.11
N HIS A 72 -23.86 7.55 -0.34
CA HIS A 72 -25.21 7.32 -0.83
C HIS A 72 -25.58 8.27 -1.99
N ALA A 73 -25.20 9.54 -1.91
CA ALA A 73 -25.46 10.53 -2.96
C ALA A 73 -24.77 10.17 -4.30
N LEU A 74 -23.61 9.51 -4.25
CA LEU A 74 -22.88 9.05 -5.43
C LEU A 74 -23.49 7.80 -6.08
N ASN A 75 -24.38 7.09 -5.39
CA ASN A 75 -25.04 5.87 -5.86
C ASN A 75 -24.06 4.87 -6.49
N PRO A 76 -23.08 4.34 -5.72
CA PRO A 76 -22.07 3.43 -6.24
C PRO A 76 -22.67 2.07 -6.59
N THR A 77 -22.10 1.41 -7.62
CA THR A 77 -22.40 0.02 -7.93
C THR A 77 -21.39 -0.96 -7.35
N LEU A 78 -20.24 -0.43 -6.93
CA LEU A 78 -19.15 -1.18 -6.31
C LEU A 78 -18.35 -0.25 -5.39
N ILE A 79 -18.00 -0.73 -4.21
CA ILE A 79 -17.05 -0.09 -3.30
C ILE A 79 -15.83 -0.99 -3.20
N ILE A 80 -14.63 -0.41 -3.31
CA ILE A 80 -13.38 -1.13 -3.13
C ILE A 80 -12.70 -0.63 -1.86
N ALA A 81 -12.54 -1.54 -0.92
CA ALA A 81 -11.88 -1.33 0.36
C ALA A 81 -10.58 -2.15 0.44
N GLU A 82 -9.73 -1.83 1.39
CA GLU A 82 -8.50 -2.55 1.67
C GLU A 82 -8.46 -2.93 3.16
N LYS A 83 -8.01 -4.14 3.45
CA LYS A 83 -8.10 -4.77 4.78
C LYS A 83 -7.35 -4.00 5.88
N GLU A 84 -6.24 -3.37 5.58
CA GLU A 84 -5.44 -2.61 6.55
C GLU A 84 -5.89 -1.16 6.65
N GLU A 85 -6.33 -0.59 5.52
CA GLU A 85 -6.77 0.79 5.45
C GLU A 85 -8.16 1.02 6.04
N ASN A 86 -9.08 0.09 5.85
CA ASN A 86 -10.46 0.26 6.24
C ASN A 86 -10.83 -0.65 7.42
N THR A 87 -11.60 -0.13 8.36
CA THR A 87 -12.04 -0.94 9.51
C THR A 87 -13.12 -1.94 9.10
N LYS A 88 -13.24 -3.02 9.88
CA LYS A 88 -14.26 -4.02 9.66
C LYS A 88 -15.67 -3.41 9.72
N GLU A 89 -15.90 -2.50 10.66
CA GLU A 89 -17.19 -1.80 10.81
C GLU A 89 -17.56 -1.01 9.56
N ILE A 90 -16.61 -0.27 8.96
CA ILE A 90 -16.85 0.45 7.70
C ILE A 90 -17.28 -0.51 6.60
N VAL A 91 -16.55 -1.63 6.47
CA VAL A 91 -16.84 -2.64 5.45
C VAL A 91 -18.22 -3.26 5.66
N GLU A 92 -18.59 -3.63 6.90
CA GLU A 92 -19.87 -4.23 7.23
C GLU A 92 -21.04 -3.26 7.05
N THR A 93 -20.87 -2.00 7.47
CA THR A 93 -21.88 -0.94 7.26
C THR A 93 -22.18 -0.75 5.77
N LEU A 94 -21.13 -0.63 4.95
CA LEU A 94 -21.31 -0.43 3.51
C LEU A 94 -21.83 -1.68 2.81
N ALA A 95 -21.42 -2.87 3.23
CA ALA A 95 -21.85 -4.15 2.65
C ALA A 95 -23.35 -4.44 2.87
N ALA A 96 -23.99 -3.78 3.84
CA ALA A 96 -25.44 -3.86 4.01
C ALA A 96 -26.22 -3.21 2.85
N HIS A 97 -25.59 -2.33 2.07
CA HIS A 97 -26.24 -1.53 1.02
C HIS A 97 -25.61 -1.72 -0.36
N TYR A 98 -24.32 -2.08 -0.43
CA TYR A 98 -23.55 -2.12 -1.68
C TYR A 98 -22.66 -3.36 -1.77
N PRO A 99 -22.31 -3.81 -2.97
CA PRO A 99 -21.20 -4.75 -3.14
C PRO A 99 -19.90 -4.08 -2.68
N VAL A 100 -19.23 -4.68 -1.68
CA VAL A 100 -17.94 -4.19 -1.15
C VAL A 100 -16.87 -5.24 -1.38
N PHE A 101 -15.95 -4.97 -2.31
CA PHE A 101 -14.78 -5.80 -2.58
C PHE A 101 -13.65 -5.41 -1.63
N VAL A 102 -13.17 -6.34 -0.82
CA VAL A 102 -12.03 -6.10 0.08
C VAL A 102 -10.76 -6.66 -0.51
N CYS A 103 -9.82 -5.78 -0.77
CA CYS A 103 -8.46 -6.15 -1.18
C CYS A 103 -7.61 -6.53 0.02
N GLN A 104 -6.63 -7.41 -0.22
CA GLN A 104 -5.55 -7.74 0.71
C GLN A 104 -4.28 -7.94 -0.10
N VAL A 105 -3.20 -7.24 0.29
CA VAL A 105 -1.90 -7.31 -0.38
C VAL A 105 -0.82 -7.53 0.66
N GLU A 106 -0.19 -8.71 0.62
CA GLU A 106 0.85 -9.11 1.56
C GLU A 106 2.20 -9.31 0.86
N THR A 107 2.17 -9.55 -0.45
CA THR A 107 3.36 -9.81 -1.27
C THR A 107 3.35 -8.97 -2.55
N VAL A 108 4.49 -8.92 -3.22
CA VAL A 108 4.58 -8.32 -4.56
C VAL A 108 3.71 -9.06 -5.57
N ASP A 109 3.57 -10.39 -5.44
CA ASP A 109 2.68 -11.17 -6.31
C ASP A 109 1.21 -10.85 -6.04
N ASP A 110 0.83 -10.56 -4.79
CA ASP A 110 -0.52 -10.08 -4.46
C ASP A 110 -0.79 -8.72 -5.11
N ALA A 111 0.23 -7.85 -5.21
CA ALA A 111 0.08 -6.57 -5.89
C ALA A 111 -0.20 -6.75 -7.39
N TYR A 112 0.43 -7.72 -8.06
CA TYR A 112 0.10 -8.05 -9.46
C TYR A 112 -1.34 -8.57 -9.58
N ARG A 113 -1.77 -9.49 -8.71
CA ARG A 113 -3.15 -9.98 -8.68
C ARG A 113 -4.17 -8.87 -8.41
N LEU A 114 -3.82 -7.91 -7.55
CA LEU A 114 -4.65 -6.73 -7.32
C LEU A 114 -4.84 -5.91 -8.61
N ILE A 115 -3.75 -5.58 -9.33
CA ILE A 115 -3.82 -4.82 -10.58
C ILE A 115 -4.71 -5.52 -11.61
N GLU A 116 -4.57 -6.85 -11.76
CA GLU A 116 -5.39 -7.66 -12.65
C GLU A 116 -6.88 -7.61 -12.25
N THR A 117 -7.15 -7.75 -10.96
CA THR A 117 -8.50 -7.66 -10.37
C THR A 117 -9.12 -6.28 -10.64
N LEU A 118 -8.39 -5.20 -10.37
CA LEU A 118 -8.85 -3.83 -10.62
C LEU A 118 -9.13 -3.60 -12.10
N GLY A 119 -8.28 -4.14 -12.98
CA GLY A 119 -8.50 -4.12 -14.43
C GLY A 119 -9.83 -4.76 -14.82
N THR A 120 -10.17 -5.88 -14.21
CA THR A 120 -11.43 -6.60 -14.43
C THR A 120 -12.63 -5.83 -13.89
N LEU A 121 -12.55 -5.37 -12.64
CA LEU A 121 -13.63 -4.63 -11.98
C LEU A 121 -13.97 -3.30 -12.67
N ALA A 122 -12.96 -2.63 -13.21
CA ALA A 122 -13.10 -1.34 -13.88
C ALA A 122 -13.21 -1.45 -15.42
N SER A 123 -13.22 -2.67 -15.99
CA SER A 123 -13.27 -2.94 -17.44
C SER A 123 -12.10 -2.32 -18.23
N VAL A 124 -10.90 -2.37 -17.66
CA VAL A 124 -9.64 -1.88 -18.25
C VAL A 124 -8.55 -2.96 -18.25
N GLN A 125 -8.91 -4.18 -18.55
CA GLN A 125 -8.03 -5.37 -18.46
C GLN A 125 -6.75 -5.24 -19.28
N GLN A 126 -6.83 -4.69 -20.51
CA GLN A 126 -5.66 -4.53 -21.36
C GLN A 126 -4.62 -3.58 -20.74
N ALA A 127 -5.08 -2.48 -20.13
CA ALA A 127 -4.21 -1.55 -19.44
C ALA A 127 -3.57 -2.20 -18.19
N ALA A 128 -4.33 -3.02 -17.46
CA ALA A 128 -3.81 -3.76 -16.30
C ALA A 128 -2.70 -4.74 -16.70
N VAL A 129 -2.89 -5.54 -17.74
CA VAL A 129 -1.87 -6.46 -18.28
C VAL A 129 -0.61 -5.69 -18.69
N ALA A 130 -0.77 -4.57 -19.41
CA ALA A 130 0.36 -3.75 -19.83
C ALA A 130 1.10 -3.12 -18.64
N LEU A 131 0.39 -2.70 -17.60
CA LEU A 131 0.99 -2.17 -16.38
C LEU A 131 1.78 -3.24 -15.63
N ILE A 132 1.22 -4.44 -15.45
CA ILE A 132 1.90 -5.57 -14.80
C ILE A 132 3.19 -5.92 -15.55
N ASP A 133 3.13 -6.08 -16.86
CA ASP A 133 4.30 -6.40 -17.72
C ASP A 133 5.40 -5.32 -17.55
N LYS A 134 5.02 -4.06 -17.54
CA LYS A 134 5.96 -2.94 -17.34
C LYS A 134 6.58 -2.97 -15.93
N ILE A 135 5.79 -3.22 -14.88
CA ILE A 135 6.31 -3.32 -13.52
C ILE A 135 7.26 -4.50 -13.40
N GLN A 136 6.89 -5.68 -13.89
CA GLN A 136 7.74 -6.87 -13.84
C GLN A 136 9.10 -6.66 -14.54
N LYS A 137 9.10 -6.05 -15.74
CA LYS A 137 10.33 -5.70 -16.45
C LYS A 137 11.21 -4.73 -15.67
N THR A 138 10.60 -3.75 -14.99
CA THR A 138 11.33 -2.74 -14.22
C THR A 138 11.84 -3.34 -12.91
N PHE A 139 11.05 -4.19 -12.26
CA PHE A 139 11.41 -4.87 -11.01
C PHE A 139 12.51 -5.93 -11.23
N ALA A 140 12.60 -6.53 -12.40
CA ALA A 140 13.74 -7.38 -12.76
C ALA A 140 15.08 -6.63 -12.81
N GLN A 141 15.06 -5.30 -12.79
CA GLN A 141 16.24 -4.42 -12.81
C GLN A 141 16.44 -3.69 -11.46
N LEU A 142 15.75 -4.10 -10.41
CA LEU A 142 15.97 -3.53 -9.07
C LEU A 142 17.40 -3.80 -8.59
N PRO A 143 17.98 -2.92 -7.75
CA PRO A 143 19.31 -3.13 -7.21
C PRO A 143 19.32 -4.38 -6.33
N ALA A 144 20.37 -5.19 -6.46
CA ALA A 144 20.63 -6.32 -5.57
C ALA A 144 21.34 -5.81 -4.31
N LEU A 145 20.55 -5.44 -3.32
CA LEU A 145 21.03 -5.00 -2.01
C LEU A 145 21.21 -6.20 -1.09
N SER A 146 21.76 -6.01 0.11
CA SER A 146 21.93 -7.06 1.09
C SER A 146 22.02 -6.48 2.50
N GLY A 147 21.80 -7.33 3.50
CA GLY A 147 21.92 -6.98 4.92
C GLY A 147 20.59 -7.05 5.66
N ASN A 148 20.64 -6.83 6.96
CA ASN A 148 19.49 -6.80 7.84
C ASN A 148 18.90 -5.39 7.87
N ALA A 149 17.66 -5.23 7.45
CA ALA A 149 16.96 -3.95 7.44
C ALA A 149 15.66 -3.99 8.24
N ALA A 150 15.45 -2.97 9.07
CA ALA A 150 14.17 -2.73 9.73
C ALA A 150 13.53 -1.46 9.16
N TYR A 151 12.25 -1.52 8.82
CA TYR A 151 11.46 -0.38 8.36
C TYR A 151 10.57 0.12 9.48
N ILE A 152 10.81 1.35 9.94
CA ILE A 152 10.08 1.98 11.05
C ILE A 152 9.10 2.99 10.47
N MET A 153 7.80 2.77 10.74
CA MET A 153 6.73 3.58 10.15
C MET A 153 6.01 4.49 11.16
N TRP A 154 6.16 4.25 12.44
CA TRP A 154 5.48 5.01 13.49
C TRP A 154 6.35 5.28 14.70
N ARG A 155 6.06 6.37 15.41
CA ARG A 155 6.77 6.82 16.60
C ARG A 155 5.83 6.96 17.79
N LYS A 156 6.24 6.44 18.95
CA LYS A 156 5.54 6.48 20.26
C LYS A 156 4.23 5.66 20.27
N PRO A 157 4.36 4.32 20.36
CA PRO A 157 5.62 3.55 20.36
C PRO A 157 6.25 3.51 18.95
N TYR A 158 7.51 3.12 18.83
CA TYR A 158 8.04 2.76 17.52
C TYR A 158 7.32 1.52 17.02
N MET A 159 6.82 1.58 15.79
CA MET A 159 6.23 0.42 15.13
C MET A 159 7.03 0.12 13.87
N ALA A 160 7.42 -1.12 13.74
CA ALA A 160 8.17 -1.61 12.60
C ALA A 160 7.31 -2.52 11.72
N VAL A 161 7.70 -2.65 10.47
CA VAL A 161 7.08 -3.59 9.54
C VAL A 161 7.58 -5.00 9.86
N GLY A 162 6.63 -5.91 10.12
CA GLY A 162 6.88 -7.32 10.46
C GLY A 162 6.48 -8.28 9.34
N LYS A 163 6.11 -9.50 9.74
CA LYS A 163 5.73 -10.59 8.83
C LYS A 163 4.43 -10.29 8.07
N THR A 164 4.25 -10.97 6.93
CA THR A 164 3.01 -10.94 6.11
C THR A 164 2.57 -9.53 5.68
N THR A 165 3.54 -8.70 5.27
CA THR A 165 3.29 -7.35 4.76
C THR A 165 3.93 -7.18 3.38
N TYR A 166 3.30 -6.36 2.53
CA TYR A 166 3.84 -6.00 1.23
C TYR A 166 5.24 -5.38 1.34
N ILE A 167 5.46 -4.52 2.35
CA ILE A 167 6.76 -3.87 2.54
C ILE A 167 7.85 -4.90 2.85
N THR A 168 7.58 -5.92 3.67
CA THR A 168 8.55 -7.00 3.91
C THR A 168 8.86 -7.76 2.62
N SER A 169 7.85 -8.13 1.84
CA SER A 169 8.05 -8.79 0.54
C SER A 169 8.87 -7.93 -0.42
N LEU A 170 8.68 -6.63 -0.43
CA LEU A 170 9.45 -5.69 -1.23
C LEU A 170 10.90 -5.56 -0.75
N LEU A 171 11.14 -5.51 0.57
CA LEU A 171 12.50 -5.52 1.14
C LEU A 171 13.24 -6.79 0.78
N GLU A 172 12.59 -7.95 0.85
CA GLU A 172 13.16 -9.24 0.44
C GLU A 172 13.49 -9.27 -1.06
N MET A 173 12.62 -8.71 -1.89
CA MET A 173 12.88 -8.58 -3.34
C MET A 173 14.08 -7.67 -3.64
N LEU A 174 14.31 -6.64 -2.83
CA LEU A 174 15.50 -5.78 -2.90
C LEU A 174 16.77 -6.49 -2.37
N GLY A 175 16.65 -7.67 -1.74
CA GLY A 175 17.76 -8.46 -1.21
C GLY A 175 18.02 -8.27 0.29
N PHE A 176 17.18 -7.53 1.00
CA PHE A 176 17.29 -7.39 2.45
C PHE A 176 16.68 -8.57 3.20
N THR A 177 17.21 -8.86 4.37
CA THR A 177 16.53 -9.67 5.39
C THR A 177 15.85 -8.73 6.38
N ASN A 178 14.59 -8.99 6.72
CA ASN A 178 13.89 -8.25 7.77
C ASN A 178 13.84 -9.06 9.08
N PRO A 179 14.72 -8.83 10.07
CA PRO A 179 14.71 -9.58 11.33
C PRO A 179 13.47 -9.35 12.20
N ILE A 180 12.74 -8.26 11.96
CA ILE A 180 11.51 -7.90 12.72
C ILE A 180 10.39 -8.91 12.45
N THR A 181 10.45 -9.66 11.36
CA THR A 181 9.50 -10.76 11.08
C THR A 181 9.47 -11.88 12.13
N LYS A 182 10.47 -11.94 13.01
CA LYS A 182 10.52 -12.86 14.15
C LYS A 182 9.61 -12.43 15.30
N LEU A 183 9.24 -11.18 15.36
CA LEU A 183 8.29 -10.66 16.33
C LEU A 183 6.84 -10.97 15.91
N ASP A 184 5.95 -10.99 16.89
CA ASP A 184 4.54 -11.25 16.62
C ASP A 184 3.83 -10.02 16.07
N GLY A 185 2.95 -10.25 15.09
CA GLY A 185 2.15 -9.23 14.43
C GLY A 185 2.73 -8.75 13.11
N ARG A 186 1.90 -8.03 12.37
CA ARG A 186 2.26 -7.42 11.07
C ARG A 186 3.03 -6.11 11.26
N TYR A 187 2.71 -5.39 12.31
CA TYR A 187 3.31 -4.10 12.69
C TYR A 187 3.61 -4.11 14.20
N PRO A 188 4.62 -4.88 14.64
CA PRO A 188 4.96 -4.95 16.06
C PRO A 188 5.45 -3.59 16.57
N ALA A 189 5.08 -3.28 17.81
CA ALA A 189 5.78 -2.26 18.57
C ALA A 189 7.18 -2.79 18.92
N VAL A 190 8.20 -1.95 18.74
CA VAL A 190 9.61 -2.31 18.98
C VAL A 190 10.26 -1.30 19.92
N THR A 191 11.17 -1.80 20.73
CA THR A 191 12.06 -0.99 21.57
C THR A 191 13.42 -0.82 20.91
N ILE A 192 14.25 0.07 21.43
CA ILE A 192 15.66 0.18 20.99
C ILE A 192 16.41 -1.11 21.24
N GLU A 193 16.13 -1.81 22.33
CA GLU A 193 16.72 -3.10 22.68
C GLU A 193 16.36 -4.19 21.66
N ASP A 194 15.12 -4.23 21.17
CA ASP A 194 14.70 -5.15 20.11
C ASP A 194 15.48 -4.87 18.81
N LEU A 195 15.66 -3.60 18.45
CA LEU A 195 16.43 -3.20 17.26
C LEU A 195 17.92 -3.57 17.40
N GLN A 196 18.50 -3.42 18.60
CA GLN A 196 19.88 -3.84 18.87
C GLN A 196 20.05 -5.37 18.72
N GLN A 197 19.11 -6.16 19.27
CA GLN A 197 19.12 -7.61 19.17
C GLN A 197 18.93 -8.10 17.72
N ALA A 198 18.26 -7.35 16.89
CA ALA A 198 18.03 -7.65 15.49
C ALA A 198 19.30 -7.56 14.62
N LYS A 199 20.42 -7.00 15.14
CA LYS A 199 21.72 -6.86 14.46
C LYS A 199 21.55 -6.26 13.06
N LEU A 200 20.95 -5.07 13.03
CA LEU A 200 20.62 -4.35 11.81
C LEU A 200 21.86 -3.74 11.15
N ASP A 201 21.90 -3.83 9.82
CA ASP A 201 22.77 -3.04 8.96
C ASP A 201 22.13 -1.71 8.58
N TYR A 202 20.77 -1.69 8.51
CA TYR A 202 20.00 -0.52 8.13
C TYR A 202 18.75 -0.34 8.98
N VAL A 203 18.45 0.92 9.32
CA VAL A 203 17.17 1.35 9.87
C VAL A 203 16.56 2.33 8.89
N LEU A 204 15.47 1.92 8.25
CA LEU A 204 14.74 2.72 7.27
C LEU A 204 13.64 3.49 8.01
N LEU A 205 13.77 4.81 8.09
CA LEU A 205 12.81 5.70 8.72
C LEU A 205 11.88 6.29 7.66
N SER A 206 10.62 5.89 7.67
CA SER A 206 9.63 6.28 6.66
C SER A 206 9.17 7.73 6.80
N SER A 207 8.86 8.38 5.67
CA SER A 207 8.23 9.68 5.66
C SER A 207 6.73 9.63 6.04
N GLU A 208 6.15 8.42 6.09
CA GLU A 208 4.74 8.20 6.42
C GLU A 208 4.48 6.82 7.07
N PRO A 209 3.35 6.63 7.76
CA PRO A 209 2.38 7.65 8.17
C PRO A 209 2.93 8.63 9.20
N PHE A 210 4.03 8.29 9.92
CA PHE A 210 4.75 9.26 10.76
C PHE A 210 5.88 9.89 9.96
N PRO A 211 5.96 11.25 9.86
CA PRO A 211 6.95 11.92 9.02
C PRO A 211 8.33 11.97 9.72
N PHE A 212 9.06 10.86 9.68
CA PHE A 212 10.43 10.85 10.16
C PHE A 212 11.32 11.81 9.34
N SER A 213 12.27 12.42 10.01
CA SER A 213 13.19 13.42 9.43
C SER A 213 14.49 13.46 10.25
N GLU A 214 15.50 14.20 9.81
CA GLU A 214 16.84 14.28 10.43
C GLU A 214 16.81 14.54 11.94
N LYS A 215 15.85 15.32 12.46
CA LYS A 215 15.71 15.56 13.90
C LYS A 215 15.47 14.27 14.73
N HIS A 216 15.00 13.21 14.08
CA HIS A 216 14.73 11.92 14.74
C HIS A 216 15.93 10.97 14.69
N ARG A 217 16.98 11.27 13.91
CA ARG A 217 18.21 10.47 13.81
C ARG A 217 18.83 10.21 15.18
N ALA A 218 18.90 11.22 16.02
CA ALA A 218 19.46 11.14 17.35
C ALA A 218 18.73 10.19 18.31
N GLU A 219 17.53 9.74 17.96
CA GLU A 219 16.77 8.76 18.75
C GLU A 219 17.27 7.32 18.51
N PHE A 220 17.99 7.07 17.42
CA PHE A 220 18.46 5.74 17.00
C PHE A 220 20.00 5.64 16.95
N GLU A 221 20.66 6.63 16.37
CA GLU A 221 22.08 6.59 16.07
C GLU A 221 23.00 6.28 17.27
N PRO A 222 22.78 6.84 18.49
CA PRO A 222 23.63 6.54 19.64
C PRO A 222 23.54 5.07 20.11
N TYR A 223 22.43 4.40 19.79
CA TYR A 223 22.13 3.05 20.27
C TYR A 223 22.37 1.98 19.20
N LEU A 224 22.42 2.36 17.92
CA LEU A 224 22.52 1.48 16.75
C LEU A 224 23.76 1.84 15.91
N ALA A 225 24.92 1.98 16.58
CA ALA A 225 26.16 2.50 15.99
C ALA A 225 26.66 1.71 14.76
N ASN A 226 26.25 0.45 14.61
CA ASN A 226 26.60 -0.40 13.46
C ASN A 226 25.58 -0.33 12.32
N ALA A 227 24.44 0.32 12.52
CA ALA A 227 23.39 0.44 11.51
C ALA A 227 23.39 1.82 10.87
N LYS A 228 23.27 1.86 9.54
CA LYS A 228 23.02 3.13 8.84
C LYS A 228 21.54 3.52 9.01
N ILE A 229 21.29 4.77 9.43
CA ILE A 229 19.94 5.33 9.52
C ILE A 229 19.65 6.02 8.18
N ILE A 230 18.65 5.54 7.46
CA ILE A 230 18.27 6.02 6.12
C ILE A 230 16.84 6.50 6.16
N PHE A 231 16.60 7.73 5.73
CA PHE A 231 15.23 8.24 5.54
C PHE A 231 14.74 7.83 4.17
N VAL A 232 13.56 7.22 4.15
CA VAL A 232 12.95 6.72 2.91
C VAL A 232 11.59 7.37 2.68
N ASP A 233 11.27 7.58 1.42
CA ASP A 233 9.96 8.04 1.01
C ASP A 233 8.96 6.87 1.13
N GLY A 234 8.04 6.96 2.10
CA GLY A 234 7.06 5.94 2.40
C GLY A 234 6.12 5.63 1.24
N GLU A 235 5.79 6.63 0.41
CA GLU A 235 4.95 6.43 -0.78
C GLU A 235 5.57 5.44 -1.77
N MET A 236 6.90 5.31 -1.81
CA MET A 236 7.61 4.38 -2.68
C MET A 236 7.50 2.92 -2.21
N PHE A 237 6.88 2.70 -1.06
CA PHE A 237 6.55 1.39 -0.55
C PHE A 237 5.05 1.05 -0.70
N TRP A 238 4.32 1.79 -1.54
CA TRP A 238 2.96 1.46 -1.92
C TRP A 238 2.94 0.50 -3.10
N TYR A 239 1.95 -0.39 -3.11
CA TYR A 239 1.70 -1.31 -4.22
C TYR A 239 0.88 -0.66 -5.34
N GLY A 240 0.64 -1.40 -6.41
CA GLY A 240 -0.16 -0.96 -7.56
C GLY A 240 0.66 -0.13 -8.56
N ALA A 241 0.08 0.90 -9.14
CA ALA A 241 0.75 1.72 -10.16
C ALA A 241 2.00 2.43 -9.63
N ARG A 242 2.03 2.73 -8.32
CA ARG A 242 3.19 3.35 -7.64
C ARG A 242 4.47 2.53 -7.79
N MET A 243 4.37 1.21 -7.98
CA MET A 243 5.52 0.31 -8.14
C MET A 243 6.45 0.74 -9.29
N LEU A 244 5.96 1.39 -10.34
CA LEU A 244 6.82 1.92 -11.41
C LEU A 244 7.74 3.06 -10.91
N LYS A 245 7.18 3.97 -10.11
CA LYS A 245 7.94 5.07 -9.50
C LYS A 245 8.90 4.54 -8.44
N ALA A 246 8.44 3.55 -7.65
CA ALA A 246 9.25 2.86 -6.64
C ALA A 246 10.52 2.24 -7.24
N ALA A 247 10.42 1.55 -8.38
CA ALA A 247 11.58 0.96 -9.03
C ALA A 247 12.65 2.00 -9.41
N HIS A 248 12.24 3.15 -9.94
CA HIS A 248 13.17 4.24 -10.22
C HIS A 248 13.80 4.80 -8.94
N TYR A 249 12.98 5.00 -7.92
CA TYR A 249 13.43 5.48 -6.61
C TYR A 249 14.49 4.56 -6.01
N PHE A 250 14.28 3.24 -5.96
CA PHE A 250 15.24 2.29 -5.40
C PHE A 250 16.56 2.27 -6.15
N ASN A 251 16.53 2.40 -7.48
CA ASN A 251 17.76 2.56 -8.29
C ASN A 251 18.51 3.87 -7.98
N THR A 252 17.78 4.94 -7.60
CA THR A 252 18.39 6.22 -7.25
C THR A 252 19.02 6.18 -5.87
N ILE A 253 18.33 5.63 -4.86
CA ILE A 253 18.80 5.62 -3.47
C ILE A 253 19.78 4.49 -3.15
N GLN A 254 20.05 3.56 -4.08
CA GLN A 254 20.93 2.41 -3.82
C GLN A 254 22.31 2.80 -3.25
N GLN A 255 22.83 3.97 -3.61
CA GLN A 255 24.11 4.46 -3.11
C GLN A 255 24.10 4.74 -1.59
N ALA A 256 22.94 5.00 -0.99
CA ALA A 256 22.81 5.16 0.45
C ALA A 256 23.06 3.86 1.23
N PHE A 257 23.03 2.73 0.55
CA PHE A 257 23.23 1.39 1.14
C PHE A 257 24.66 0.87 0.98
N ASN A 258 25.52 1.58 0.27
CA ASN A 258 26.94 1.23 0.05
C ASN A 258 27.89 1.85 1.10
#